data_77be1425d9e6cbf846cda737d7151002
#
_entry.id   77be1425d9e6cbf846cda737d7151002
#
_cell.length_a   1.000
_cell.length_b   1.000
_cell.length_c   1.000
_cell.angle_alpha   90.00
_cell.angle_beta   90.00
_cell.angle_gamma   90.00
#
_symmetry.space_group_name_H-M   'P 1'
#
loop_
_entity.id
_entity.type
_entity.pdbx_description
1 polymer ?
#
loop_
_entity_poly.entity_id
_entity_poly.type
_entity_poly.pdbx_seq_one_letter_code
_entity_poly.pdbx_strand_id
1 'polypeptide(L)'
;LSNSTYRITYAANNNDTAKLISDLLGTKTITVESGSRAKYIDLNPTSRTVSVSKASRALLLPQEVITLPRDEEIILIESKAPIRCKKIIYYRDPFFTKRLLKPTVVPKQEPYIPKNVAKKNNSGEGENSAK
;
A
#
# COMPACT_ATOMS: atom_id res chain seq x y z
N LEU A 1 3.54 9.43 -15.95
CA LEU A 1 2.48 9.49 -14.92
C LEU A 1 1.56 10.71 -15.02
N SER A 2 1.74 11.57 -16.02
CA SER A 2 1.02 12.84 -16.15
C SER A 2 -0.42 12.72 -16.68
N ASN A 3 -0.85 11.55 -17.15
CA ASN A 3 -2.13 11.38 -17.85
C ASN A 3 -3.16 10.51 -17.10
N SER A 4 -3.03 10.35 -15.77
CA SER A 4 -3.95 9.54 -14.98
C SER A 4 -4.90 10.43 -14.19
N THR A 5 -6.18 10.42 -14.54
CA THR A 5 -7.24 11.11 -13.80
C THR A 5 -7.47 10.52 -12.40
N TYR A 6 -7.27 9.21 -12.25
CA TYR A 6 -7.40 8.50 -10.99
C TYR A 6 -6.08 7.83 -10.61
N ARG A 7 -5.65 8.01 -9.38
CA ARG A 7 -4.49 7.33 -8.79
C ARG A 7 -4.88 6.72 -7.47
N ILE A 8 -4.69 5.42 -7.34
CA ILE A 8 -4.92 4.70 -6.09
C ILE A 8 -3.55 4.34 -5.53
N THR A 9 -3.28 4.76 -4.30
CA THR A 9 -2.00 4.53 -3.63
C THR A 9 -2.23 3.78 -2.32
N TYR A 10 -1.29 2.90 -2.03
CA TYR A 10 -1.22 2.10 -0.80
C TYR A 10 -0.01 2.52 0.02
N ALA A 11 0.24 1.84 1.14
CA ALA A 11 1.47 2.03 1.90
C ALA A 11 2.70 1.89 1.00
N ALA A 12 3.58 2.88 1.03
CA ALA A 12 4.80 2.88 0.23
C ALA A 12 5.94 2.18 0.99
N ASN A 13 6.67 1.29 0.31
CA ASN A 13 7.86 0.65 0.88
C ASN A 13 9.13 1.49 0.67
N ASN A 14 9.10 2.45 -0.25
CA ASN A 14 10.23 3.32 -0.59
C ASN A 14 9.97 4.75 -0.14
N ASN A 15 11.00 5.38 0.44
CA ASN A 15 10.94 6.75 0.93
C ASN A 15 10.68 7.78 -0.19
N ASP A 16 11.24 7.57 -1.39
CA ASP A 16 11.02 8.50 -2.52
C ASP A 16 9.56 8.46 -2.99
N THR A 17 8.97 7.27 -3.03
CA THR A 17 7.53 7.11 -3.34
C THR A 17 6.66 7.73 -2.25
N ALA A 18 7.04 7.58 -0.97
CA ALA A 18 6.32 8.18 0.15
C ALA A 18 6.36 9.71 0.11
N LYS A 19 7.51 10.29 -0.23
CA LYS A 19 7.66 11.74 -0.43
C LYS A 19 6.78 12.22 -1.57
N LEU A 20 6.82 11.55 -2.73
CA LEU A 20 6.00 11.88 -3.88
C LEU A 20 4.50 11.89 -3.53
N ILE A 21 4.04 10.88 -2.79
CA ILE A 21 2.64 10.80 -2.34
C ILE A 21 2.32 11.93 -1.37
N SER A 22 3.20 12.21 -0.40
CA SER A 22 3.05 13.31 0.57
C SER A 22 2.92 14.66 -0.14
N ASP A 23 3.76 14.92 -1.15
CA ASP A 23 3.74 16.17 -1.93
C ASP A 23 2.45 16.28 -2.77
N LEU A 24 1.99 15.18 -3.36
CA LEU A 24 0.73 15.13 -4.12
C LEU A 24 -0.51 15.36 -3.24
N LEU A 25 -0.45 14.97 -1.97
CA LEU A 25 -1.52 15.20 -1.01
C LEU A 25 -1.62 16.69 -0.61
N GLY A 26 -0.51 17.42 -0.69
CA GLY A 26 -0.43 18.84 -0.34
C GLY A 26 -0.35 19.08 1.17
N THR A 27 -0.59 20.32 1.56
CA THR A 27 -0.42 20.80 2.94
C THR A 27 -1.70 21.40 3.49
N LYS A 28 -1.81 21.40 4.82
CA LYS A 28 -2.86 22.14 5.56
C LYS A 28 -2.24 23.09 6.56
N THR A 29 -2.94 24.19 6.85
CA THR A 29 -2.57 25.11 7.93
C THR A 29 -3.03 24.53 9.26
N ILE A 30 -2.11 24.40 10.20
CA ILE A 30 -2.39 24.02 11.59
C ILE A 30 -2.10 25.18 12.52
N THR A 31 -2.84 25.26 13.62
CA THR A 31 -2.58 26.20 14.70
C THR A 31 -1.65 25.54 15.70
N VAL A 32 -0.52 26.19 15.95
CA VAL A 32 0.48 25.74 16.94
C VAL A 32 0.42 26.69 18.11
N GLU A 33 0.14 26.15 19.30
CA GLU A 33 0.17 26.89 20.54
C GLU A 33 1.52 26.66 21.22
N SER A 34 2.26 27.72 21.46
CA SER A 34 3.52 27.71 22.21
C SER A 34 3.31 28.42 23.54
N GLY A 35 3.44 27.66 24.63
CA GLY A 35 3.36 28.21 26.00
C GLY A 35 4.77 28.37 26.59
N SER A 36 5.15 29.60 26.94
CA SER A 36 6.37 29.87 27.70
C SER A 36 6.05 29.96 29.19
N ARG A 37 6.72 29.15 30.03
CA ARG A 37 6.74 29.29 31.48
C ARG A 37 8.01 29.97 31.89
N ALA A 38 7.90 31.08 32.64
CA ALA A 38 9.04 31.66 33.32
C ALA A 38 9.63 30.65 34.32
N LYS A 39 10.93 30.42 34.22
CA LYS A 39 11.68 29.41 35.01
C LYS A 39 11.94 29.88 36.45
N TYR A 40 11.56 31.08 36.79
CA TYR A 40 11.66 31.64 38.14
C TYR A 40 10.30 31.58 38.84
N ILE A 41 10.33 31.22 40.12
CA ILE A 41 9.21 31.21 41.04
C ILE A 41 8.68 32.66 41.17
N ASP A 42 7.86 33.07 40.25
CA ASP A 42 7.14 34.34 40.36
C ASP A 42 5.82 34.03 41.08
N LEU A 43 5.66 34.66 42.25
CA LEU A 43 4.43 34.54 43.09
C LEU A 43 3.19 35.08 42.41
N ASN A 44 3.30 35.50 41.15
CA ASN A 44 2.18 36.06 40.38
C ASN A 44 1.70 35.06 39.33
N PRO A 45 0.48 34.46 39.50
CA PRO A 45 -0.04 33.41 38.58
C PRO A 45 -0.42 33.93 37.20
N THR A 46 -0.22 35.19 36.86
CA THR A 46 -0.68 35.84 35.63
C THR A 46 0.34 35.88 34.50
N SER A 47 1.56 35.39 34.64
CA SER A 47 2.61 35.50 33.61
C SER A 47 2.66 34.28 32.68
N ARG A 48 1.54 33.71 32.33
CA ARG A 48 1.48 32.64 31.31
C ARG A 48 1.20 33.25 29.93
N THR A 49 2.24 33.47 29.16
CA THR A 49 2.07 33.93 27.78
C THR A 49 1.86 32.72 26.88
N VAL A 50 0.69 32.66 26.26
CA VAL A 50 0.38 31.66 25.21
C VAL A 50 0.49 32.37 23.87
N SER A 51 1.46 31.97 23.07
CA SER A 51 1.60 32.45 21.69
C SER A 51 0.95 31.46 20.75
N VAL A 52 0.04 31.96 19.92
CA VAL A 52 -0.66 31.16 18.91
C VAL A 52 -0.11 31.52 17.53
N SER A 53 0.46 30.56 16.84
CA SER A 53 1.00 30.71 15.49
C SER A 53 0.37 29.74 14.51
N LYS A 54 0.28 30.14 13.24
CA LYS A 54 -0.18 29.28 12.15
C LYS A 54 1.05 28.69 11.45
N ALA A 55 1.09 27.38 11.32
CA ALA A 55 2.15 26.66 10.60
C ALA A 55 1.54 25.78 9.48
N SER A 56 2.28 25.63 8.40
CA SER A 56 1.92 24.70 7.32
C SER A 56 2.45 23.30 7.65
N ARG A 57 1.61 22.29 7.52
CA ARG A 57 1.99 20.87 7.69
C ARG A 57 1.46 20.05 6.51
N ALA A 58 2.26 19.09 6.03
CA ALA A 58 1.79 18.11 5.06
C ALA A 58 0.54 17.38 5.59
N LEU A 59 -0.43 17.10 4.71
CA LEU A 59 -1.63 16.32 5.06
C LEU A 59 -1.27 14.96 5.64
N LEU A 60 -0.31 14.26 5.01
CA LEU A 60 0.35 13.08 5.54
C LEU A 60 1.86 13.27 5.35
N LEU A 61 2.61 13.03 6.40
CA LEU A 61 4.08 12.99 6.31
C LEU A 61 4.53 11.73 5.55
N PRO A 62 5.72 11.73 4.92
CA PRO A 62 6.24 10.53 4.26
C PRO A 62 6.26 9.29 5.16
N GLN A 63 6.59 9.46 6.45
CA GLN A 63 6.57 8.38 7.43
C GLN A 63 5.16 7.84 7.68
N GLU A 64 4.14 8.72 7.67
CA GLU A 64 2.74 8.34 7.83
C GLU A 64 2.22 7.57 6.60
N VAL A 65 2.75 7.87 5.40
CA VAL A 65 2.46 7.11 4.16
C VAL A 65 3.08 5.72 4.20
N ILE A 66 4.30 5.58 4.71
CA ILE A 66 4.99 4.28 4.86
C ILE A 66 4.25 3.40 5.88
N THR A 67 3.76 3.99 6.97
CA THR A 67 3.07 3.29 8.06
C THR A 67 1.57 3.16 7.86
N LEU A 68 1.06 3.49 6.67
CA LEU A 68 -0.36 3.37 6.35
C LEU A 68 -0.84 1.91 6.56
N PRO A 69 -1.97 1.68 7.25
CA PRO A 69 -2.53 0.36 7.44
C PRO A 69 -2.77 -0.37 6.11
N ARG A 70 -2.56 -1.69 6.09
CA ARG A 70 -2.72 -2.51 4.87
C ARG A 70 -4.13 -2.55 4.31
N ASP A 71 -5.12 -2.29 5.14
CA ASP A 71 -6.54 -2.23 4.79
C ASP A 71 -6.99 -0.85 4.32
N GLU A 72 -6.09 0.14 4.30
CA GLU A 72 -6.39 1.49 3.84
C GLU A 72 -5.74 1.80 2.50
N GLU A 73 -6.35 2.74 1.79
CA GLU A 73 -5.89 3.27 0.53
C GLU A 73 -6.16 4.77 0.44
N ILE A 74 -5.39 5.44 -0.40
CA ILE A 74 -5.56 6.85 -0.72
C ILE A 74 -5.90 6.95 -2.20
N ILE A 75 -7.02 7.60 -2.50
CA ILE A 75 -7.48 7.85 -3.86
C ILE A 75 -7.27 9.33 -4.17
N LEU A 76 -6.45 9.58 -5.18
CA LEU A 76 -6.22 10.92 -5.74
C LEU A 76 -7.02 11.02 -7.02
N ILE A 77 -7.87 12.04 -7.10
CA ILE A 77 -8.68 12.34 -8.28
C ILE A 77 -8.31 13.75 -8.73
N GLU A 78 -8.11 13.92 -10.03
CA GLU A 78 -7.81 15.22 -10.59
C GLU A 78 -8.88 16.25 -10.22
N SER A 79 -8.44 17.44 -9.79
CA SER A 79 -9.32 18.55 -9.36
C SER A 79 -10.22 18.26 -8.17
N LYS A 80 -9.93 17.21 -7.38
CA LYS A 80 -10.68 16.90 -6.16
C LYS A 80 -9.75 16.69 -4.97
N ALA A 81 -10.31 16.89 -3.76
CA ALA A 81 -9.57 16.59 -2.54
C ALA A 81 -9.24 15.09 -2.44
N PRO A 82 -8.06 14.74 -1.89
CA PRO A 82 -7.69 13.36 -1.66
C PRO A 82 -8.69 12.64 -0.75
N ILE A 83 -8.94 11.37 -1.03
CA ILE A 83 -9.84 10.52 -0.25
C ILE A 83 -9.01 9.42 0.40
N ARG A 84 -9.06 9.31 1.74
CA ARG A 84 -8.53 8.18 2.50
C ARG A 84 -9.68 7.26 2.85
N CYS A 85 -9.63 6.00 2.42
CA CYS A 85 -10.70 5.03 2.63
C CYS A 85 -10.14 3.63 2.90
N LYS A 86 -11.05 2.72 3.29
CA LYS A 86 -10.70 1.30 3.45
C LYS A 86 -10.83 0.58 2.12
N LYS A 87 -9.91 -0.36 1.87
CA LYS A 87 -9.95 -1.25 0.71
C LYS A 87 -11.17 -2.16 0.74
N ILE A 88 -11.74 -2.38 -0.41
CA ILE A 88 -12.80 -3.38 -0.56
C ILE A 88 -12.17 -4.77 -0.57
N ILE A 89 -12.56 -5.59 0.40
CA ILE A 89 -12.16 -7.00 0.48
C ILE A 89 -13.30 -7.84 -0.13
N TYR A 90 -13.24 -8.09 -1.44
CA TYR A 90 -14.33 -8.70 -2.22
C TYR A 90 -14.83 -10.03 -1.65
N TYR A 91 -13.96 -10.85 -1.06
CA TYR A 91 -14.34 -12.15 -0.49
C TYR A 91 -14.99 -12.06 0.90
N ARG A 92 -15.01 -10.86 1.52
CA ARG A 92 -15.68 -10.57 2.80
C ARG A 92 -16.91 -9.69 2.64
N ASP A 93 -16.99 -8.97 1.53
CA ASP A 93 -18.08 -8.03 1.27
C ASP A 93 -19.31 -8.79 0.75
N PRO A 94 -20.49 -8.67 1.41
CA PRO A 94 -21.72 -9.35 0.98
C PRO A 94 -22.17 -9.00 -0.43
N PHE A 95 -21.85 -7.79 -0.91
CA PHE A 95 -22.20 -7.36 -2.26
C PHE A 95 -21.48 -8.19 -3.32
N PHE A 96 -20.22 -8.51 -3.10
CA PHE A 96 -19.41 -9.29 -4.03
C PHE A 96 -19.64 -10.80 -3.84
N THR A 97 -19.70 -11.27 -2.58
CA THR A 97 -19.85 -12.71 -2.29
C THR A 97 -21.14 -13.30 -2.83
N LYS A 98 -22.25 -12.54 -2.85
CA LYS A 98 -23.52 -12.94 -3.45
C LYS A 98 -23.46 -13.08 -4.98
N ARG A 99 -22.48 -12.46 -5.64
CA ARG A 99 -22.30 -12.46 -7.10
C ARG A 99 -21.18 -13.37 -7.57
N LEU A 100 -20.46 -14.01 -6.64
CA LEU A 100 -19.42 -14.99 -6.98
C LEU A 100 -20.06 -16.20 -7.67
N LEU A 101 -19.57 -16.55 -8.84
CA LEU A 101 -19.91 -17.78 -9.54
C LEU A 101 -19.26 -18.96 -8.81
N LYS A 102 -19.85 -20.15 -9.01
CA LYS A 102 -19.24 -21.39 -8.52
C LYS A 102 -17.80 -21.53 -9.08
N PRO A 103 -16.84 -22.03 -8.27
CA PRO A 103 -15.48 -22.23 -8.75
C PRO A 103 -15.49 -23.15 -9.96
N THR A 104 -14.77 -22.77 -11.00
CA THR A 104 -14.62 -23.57 -12.22
C THR A 104 -13.77 -24.80 -11.88
N VAL A 105 -14.28 -25.98 -12.27
CA VAL A 105 -13.50 -27.22 -12.16
C VAL A 105 -12.43 -27.16 -13.24
N VAL A 106 -11.19 -26.97 -12.83
CA VAL A 106 -10.04 -27.04 -13.73
C VAL A 106 -9.69 -28.52 -13.94
N PRO A 107 -9.79 -29.04 -15.16
CA PRO A 107 -9.38 -30.43 -15.43
C PRO A 107 -7.88 -30.56 -15.08
N LYS A 108 -7.53 -31.68 -14.41
CA LYS A 108 -6.12 -31.99 -14.16
C LYS A 108 -5.42 -32.14 -15.51
N GLN A 109 -4.47 -31.28 -15.79
CA GLN A 109 -3.59 -31.46 -16.94
C GLN A 109 -2.68 -32.65 -16.63
N GLU A 110 -2.69 -33.63 -17.52
CA GLU A 110 -1.67 -34.67 -17.46
C GLU A 110 -0.29 -34.03 -17.66
N PRO A 111 0.73 -34.47 -16.91
CA PRO A 111 2.07 -33.93 -17.09
C PRO A 111 2.51 -34.13 -18.53
N TYR A 112 2.95 -33.04 -19.17
CA TYR A 112 3.50 -33.09 -20.52
C TYR A 112 4.73 -33.97 -20.54
N ILE A 113 4.63 -35.15 -21.15
CA ILE A 113 5.77 -36.04 -21.40
C ILE A 113 6.31 -35.73 -22.81
N PRO A 114 7.48 -35.09 -22.94
CA PRO A 114 8.05 -34.80 -24.25
C PRO A 114 8.32 -36.07 -25.01
N LYS A 115 7.77 -36.17 -26.23
CA LYS A 115 7.87 -37.38 -27.10
C LYS A 115 9.30 -37.87 -27.37
N ASN A 116 10.30 -37.05 -27.10
CA ASN A 116 11.72 -37.41 -27.33
C ASN A 116 12.36 -38.23 -26.19
N VAL A 117 11.71 -38.31 -25.00
CA VAL A 117 12.24 -39.14 -23.91
C VAL A 117 11.85 -40.61 -24.06
N ALA A 118 10.73 -40.89 -24.75
CA ALA A 118 10.27 -42.27 -24.97
C ALA A 118 11.13 -43.10 -25.97
N LYS A 119 12.00 -42.45 -26.77
CA LYS A 119 12.86 -43.14 -27.74
C LYS A 119 14.24 -43.57 -27.20
N LYS A 120 14.64 -43.14 -26.00
CA LYS A 120 15.98 -43.45 -25.46
C LYS A 120 16.03 -44.68 -24.56
N ASN A 121 14.88 -45.23 -24.15
CA ASN A 121 14.88 -46.39 -23.23
C ASN A 121 14.70 -47.75 -23.89
N ASN A 122 14.56 -47.83 -25.25
CA ASN A 122 14.39 -49.09 -25.96
C ASN A 122 15.60 -49.56 -26.79
N SER A 123 16.76 -48.90 -26.64
CA SER A 123 17.99 -49.31 -27.39
C SER A 123 19.16 -49.68 -26.50
N GLY A 124 18.90 -50.20 -25.31
CA GLY A 124 19.94 -50.51 -24.33
C GLY A 124 19.83 -51.89 -23.65
N GLU A 125 19.09 -52.86 -24.22
CA GLU A 125 19.14 -54.26 -23.76
C GLU A 125 19.23 -55.18 -24.96
N GLY A 126 20.44 -55.52 -25.31
CA GLY A 126 20.73 -56.53 -26.32
C GLY A 126 22.19 -56.51 -26.70
N GLU A 127 22.97 -57.32 -26.03
CA GLU A 127 24.26 -57.93 -26.38
C GLU A 127 25.25 -57.87 -25.24
N ASN A 128 25.19 -58.90 -24.44
CA ASN A 128 26.38 -59.58 -23.98
C ASN A 128 26.01 -60.95 -23.33
N SER A 129 25.84 -61.93 -24.20
CA SER A 129 25.98 -63.35 -23.80
C SER A 129 26.73 -64.06 -24.92
N ALA A 130 27.89 -64.48 -24.59
CA ALA A 130 28.72 -65.52 -25.24
C ALA A 130 30.19 -65.11 -25.49
N LYS A 131 31.10 -65.33 -24.63
CA LYS A 131 32.17 -66.31 -24.67
C LYS A 131 33.03 -66.22 -23.43
#